data_452ddde442c5308ddb9362ec6558e189
#
_entry.id   452ddde442c5308ddb9362ec6558e189
#
_cell.length_a   1.000
_cell.length_b   1.000
_cell.length_c   1.000
_cell.angle_alpha   90.00
_cell.angle_beta   90.00
_cell.angle_gamma   90.00
#
_symmetry.space_group_name_H-M   'P 1'
#
loop_
_entity.id
_entity.type
_entity.pdbx_description
1 polymer ?
#
loop_
_entity_poly.entity_id
_entity_poly.type
_entity_poly.pdbx_seq_one_letter_code
_entity_poly.pdbx_strand_id
1 'polypeptide(L)'
;MHETFNHTKDHSTTKIIASSGPFQIELINFVGLNDYQSLFKISESLVEEYGKSAKLTESTIKTYFNKKDSLPFIARHQSKIVGYIIGVPLESLSMDPWARLDSNFGKKNTIYTYAFVILREYKRNGYAKMLKKVFLNWARKKDHIDYVTGHVRGGISNHFKGNIKTIDQIENWQGTGKIFEYYRRELDPEKIYRDSPKKR
;
A
#
# COMPACT_ATOMS: atom_id res chain seq x y z
N MET A 1 24.17 -33.33 9.91
CA MET A 1 24.21 -31.85 9.93
C MET A 1 23.81 -31.37 8.55
N HIS A 2 22.55 -30.98 8.38
CA HIS A 2 22.10 -30.32 7.16
C HIS A 2 22.15 -28.81 7.42
N GLU A 3 23.16 -28.15 6.91
CA GLU A 3 23.18 -26.70 6.81
C GLU A 3 22.15 -26.29 5.77
N THR A 4 20.99 -25.82 6.22
CA THR A 4 20.04 -25.09 5.38
C THR A 4 20.66 -23.72 5.09
N PHE A 5 21.35 -23.61 3.98
CA PHE A 5 21.75 -22.31 3.42
C PHE A 5 20.47 -21.53 3.10
N ASN A 6 20.07 -20.66 4.00
CA ASN A 6 19.13 -19.58 3.73
C ASN A 6 19.82 -18.64 2.73
N HIS A 7 19.70 -18.91 1.43
CA HIS A 7 20.02 -17.95 0.39
C HIS A 7 19.07 -16.74 0.55
N THR A 8 19.48 -15.78 1.35
CA THR A 8 18.93 -14.42 1.23
C THR A 8 19.25 -13.98 -0.19
N LYS A 9 18.20 -13.86 -1.03
CA LYS A 9 18.39 -13.40 -2.40
C LYS A 9 18.93 -11.98 -2.34
N ASP A 10 20.13 -11.77 -2.86
CA ASP A 10 20.80 -10.47 -2.83
C ASP A 10 20.09 -9.44 -3.71
N HIS A 11 19.41 -9.89 -4.76
CA HIS A 11 18.75 -9.05 -5.75
C HIS A 11 17.23 -9.16 -5.69
N SER A 12 16.57 -8.01 -5.81
CA SER A 12 15.13 -7.95 -5.97
C SER A 12 14.69 -8.56 -7.30
N THR A 13 13.54 -9.24 -7.27
CA THR A 13 12.86 -9.71 -8.48
C THR A 13 11.61 -8.88 -8.70
N THR A 14 11.53 -8.24 -9.86
CA THR A 14 10.45 -7.31 -10.20
C THR A 14 9.91 -7.58 -11.60
N LYS A 15 8.73 -7.03 -11.87
CA LYS A 15 8.13 -6.97 -13.20
C LYS A 15 7.74 -5.53 -13.52
N ILE A 16 8.26 -4.95 -14.59
CA ILE A 16 7.84 -3.64 -15.07
C ILE A 16 6.38 -3.71 -15.50
N ILE A 17 5.56 -2.85 -14.93
CA ILE A 17 4.11 -2.76 -15.21
C ILE A 17 3.78 -1.56 -16.06
N ALA A 18 4.48 -0.45 -15.87
CA ALA A 18 4.29 0.77 -16.65
C ALA A 18 5.60 1.57 -16.71
N SER A 19 5.78 2.32 -17.79
CA SER A 19 6.90 3.24 -17.94
C SER A 19 6.47 4.52 -18.66
N SER A 20 7.16 5.61 -18.36
CA SER A 20 6.98 6.92 -19.02
C SER A 20 8.31 7.66 -18.96
N GLY A 21 9.05 7.68 -20.09
CA GLY A 21 10.42 8.20 -20.13
C GLY A 21 11.33 7.48 -19.10
N PRO A 22 12.04 8.22 -18.26
CA PRO A 22 12.94 7.65 -17.25
C PRO A 22 12.21 7.04 -16.04
N PHE A 23 10.89 7.19 -15.94
CA PHE A 23 10.07 6.71 -14.82
C PHE A 23 9.47 5.35 -15.13
N GLN A 24 9.60 4.43 -14.18
CA GLN A 24 9.08 3.06 -14.25
C GLN A 24 8.32 2.71 -12.98
N ILE A 25 7.28 1.89 -13.12
CA ILE A 25 6.55 1.27 -12.01
C ILE A 25 6.72 -0.24 -12.14
N GLU A 26 7.22 -0.84 -11.09
CA GLU A 26 7.52 -2.27 -11.02
C GLU A 26 6.69 -2.93 -9.92
N LEU A 27 6.07 -4.07 -10.24
CA LEU A 27 5.52 -4.96 -9.24
C LEU A 27 6.68 -5.78 -8.65
N ILE A 28 6.78 -5.80 -7.34
CA ILE A 28 7.79 -6.59 -6.63
C ILE A 28 7.25 -8.00 -6.43
N ASN A 29 8.03 -9.00 -6.83
CA ASN A 29 7.83 -10.39 -6.45
C ASN A 29 8.66 -10.75 -5.21
N PHE A 30 9.83 -10.12 -5.07
CA PHE A 30 10.71 -10.27 -3.93
C PHE A 30 11.65 -9.07 -3.82
N VAL A 31 11.82 -8.53 -2.61
CA VAL A 31 12.82 -7.48 -2.31
C VAL A 31 14.09 -8.15 -1.83
N GLY A 32 15.18 -7.94 -2.56
CA GLY A 32 16.52 -8.37 -2.19
C GLY A 32 17.24 -7.33 -1.34
N LEU A 33 18.36 -7.73 -0.74
CA LEU A 33 19.16 -6.87 0.15
C LEU A 33 19.65 -5.59 -0.53
N ASN A 34 19.89 -5.65 -1.85
CA ASN A 34 20.36 -4.51 -2.64
C ASN A 34 19.41 -3.30 -2.61
N ASP A 35 18.10 -3.50 -2.41
CA ASP A 35 17.10 -2.43 -2.40
C ASP A 35 16.71 -1.98 -0.97
N TYR A 36 17.11 -2.71 0.08
CA TYR A 36 16.73 -2.42 1.47
C TYR A 36 17.09 -1.00 1.90
N GLN A 37 18.32 -0.57 1.66
CA GLN A 37 18.80 0.75 2.09
C GLN A 37 17.99 1.88 1.43
N SER A 38 17.67 1.73 0.13
CA SER A 38 16.83 2.70 -0.58
C SER A 38 15.43 2.77 0.02
N LEU A 39 14.81 1.62 0.32
CA LEU A 39 13.48 1.56 0.91
C LEU A 39 13.46 2.14 2.33
N PHE A 40 14.48 1.85 3.16
CA PHE A 40 14.63 2.43 4.50
C PHE A 40 14.70 3.96 4.43
N LYS A 41 15.58 4.51 3.60
CA LYS A 41 15.74 5.95 3.43
C LYS A 41 14.45 6.62 2.97
N ILE A 42 13.73 6.01 2.02
CA ILE A 42 12.45 6.55 1.55
C ILE A 42 11.40 6.53 2.67
N SER A 43 11.35 5.47 3.49
CA SER A 43 10.40 5.35 4.59
C SER A 43 10.60 6.40 5.68
N GLU A 44 11.82 6.89 5.86
CA GLU A 44 12.10 7.98 6.81
C GLU A 44 11.29 9.24 6.52
N SER A 45 10.99 9.50 5.25
CA SER A 45 10.15 10.63 4.86
C SER A 45 8.68 10.50 5.30
N LEU A 46 8.23 9.31 5.70
CA LEU A 46 6.88 9.07 6.22
C LEU A 46 6.78 9.31 7.72
N VAL A 47 7.90 9.27 8.46
CA VAL A 47 7.90 9.35 9.93
C VAL A 47 7.32 10.67 10.43
N GLU A 48 7.61 11.77 9.77
CA GLU A 48 7.09 13.09 10.14
C GLU A 48 5.56 13.17 10.03
N GLU A 49 4.99 12.47 9.07
CA GLU A 49 3.54 12.51 8.83
C GLU A 49 2.79 11.40 9.58
N TYR A 50 3.31 10.19 9.57
CA TYR A 50 2.61 8.99 10.05
C TYR A 50 3.14 8.43 11.36
N GLY A 51 4.20 9.02 11.92
CA GLY A 51 4.83 8.56 13.15
C GLY A 51 5.93 7.50 12.93
N LYS A 52 6.62 7.15 14.00
CA LYS A 52 7.82 6.27 13.96
C LYS A 52 7.52 4.88 13.39
N SER A 53 6.31 4.38 13.56
CA SER A 53 5.86 3.07 13.02
C SER A 53 5.83 3.01 11.49
N ALA A 54 5.84 4.15 10.80
CA ALA A 54 5.91 4.21 9.34
C ALA A 54 7.30 3.90 8.77
N LYS A 55 8.35 3.90 9.61
CA LYS A 55 9.70 3.55 9.18
C LYS A 55 9.79 2.05 8.91
N LEU A 56 10.27 1.70 7.71
CA LEU A 56 10.50 0.30 7.35
C LEU A 56 11.70 -0.27 8.11
N THR A 57 11.60 -1.56 8.41
CA THR A 57 12.65 -2.41 8.96
C THR A 57 12.77 -3.66 8.08
N GLU A 58 13.79 -4.46 8.27
CA GLU A 58 13.89 -5.76 7.58
C GLU A 58 12.66 -6.64 7.83
N SER A 59 12.17 -6.65 9.07
CA SER A 59 10.96 -7.40 9.43
C SER A 59 9.75 -6.92 8.65
N THR A 60 9.51 -5.59 8.55
CA THR A 60 8.38 -5.05 7.81
C THR A 60 8.51 -5.26 6.30
N ILE A 61 9.73 -5.24 5.74
CA ILE A 61 9.95 -5.60 4.34
C ILE A 61 9.57 -7.07 4.11
N LYS A 62 10.05 -7.99 4.94
CA LYS A 62 9.69 -9.42 4.85
C LYS A 62 8.18 -9.64 4.99
N THR A 63 7.54 -8.91 5.91
CA THR A 63 6.12 -9.07 6.21
C THR A 63 5.20 -8.47 5.14
N TYR A 64 5.56 -7.34 4.54
CA TYR A 64 4.63 -6.58 3.69
C TYR A 64 5.02 -6.54 2.22
N PHE A 65 6.32 -6.58 1.88
CA PHE A 65 6.74 -6.65 0.48
C PHE A 65 6.83 -8.09 -0.03
N ASN A 66 7.39 -8.99 0.79
CA ASN A 66 7.70 -10.36 0.37
C ASN A 66 6.57 -11.37 0.71
N LYS A 67 5.45 -10.88 1.26
CA LYS A 67 4.31 -11.74 1.60
C LYS A 67 3.46 -12.02 0.37
N LYS A 68 3.05 -13.28 0.22
CA LYS A 68 2.02 -13.67 -0.75
C LYS A 68 0.74 -12.86 -0.50
N ASP A 69 0.05 -12.47 -1.56
CA ASP A 69 -1.19 -11.67 -1.56
C ASP A 69 -1.03 -10.18 -1.24
N SER A 70 0.18 -9.71 -0.93
CA SER A 70 0.49 -8.29 -0.93
C SER A 70 0.56 -7.73 -2.35
N LEU A 71 0.39 -6.42 -2.48
CA LEU A 71 0.50 -5.67 -3.74
C LEU A 71 1.57 -4.59 -3.59
N PRO A 72 2.86 -4.95 -3.58
CA PRO A 72 3.95 -4.01 -3.46
C PRO A 72 4.39 -3.51 -4.84
N PHE A 73 4.35 -2.20 -5.05
CA PHE A 73 4.90 -1.56 -6.24
C PHE A 73 5.97 -0.57 -5.84
N ILE A 74 7.08 -0.55 -6.59
CA ILE A 74 8.09 0.50 -6.51
C ILE A 74 8.03 1.40 -7.74
N ALA A 75 8.39 2.65 -7.51
CA ALA A 75 8.60 3.65 -8.54
C ALA A 75 10.09 3.90 -8.69
N ARG A 76 10.62 3.74 -9.90
CA ARG A 76 12.01 4.08 -10.22
C ARG A 76 12.07 5.26 -11.20
N HIS A 77 13.10 6.08 -11.02
CA HIS A 77 13.49 7.13 -11.97
C HIS A 77 14.96 6.96 -12.26
N GLN A 78 15.34 6.73 -13.52
CA GLN A 78 16.72 6.43 -13.92
C GLN A 78 17.36 5.35 -13.02
N SER A 79 16.68 4.23 -12.85
CA SER A 79 17.08 3.08 -12.02
C SER A 79 17.07 3.29 -10.50
N LYS A 80 16.94 4.51 -9.98
CA LYS A 80 16.84 4.78 -8.54
C LYS A 80 15.40 4.59 -8.05
N ILE A 81 15.21 3.92 -6.92
CA ILE A 81 13.89 3.90 -6.26
C ILE A 81 13.58 5.30 -5.73
N VAL A 82 12.43 5.85 -6.13
CA VAL A 82 11.98 7.19 -5.76
C VAL A 82 10.66 7.17 -5.00
N GLY A 83 10.09 5.99 -4.81
CA GLY A 83 8.86 5.81 -4.05
C GLY A 83 8.33 4.39 -4.12
N TYR A 84 7.28 4.14 -3.36
CA TYR A 84 6.58 2.86 -3.37
C TYR A 84 5.14 3.01 -2.89
N ILE A 85 4.33 2.00 -3.19
CA ILE A 85 3.02 1.78 -2.59
C ILE A 85 2.89 0.31 -2.24
N ILE A 86 2.39 0.03 -1.03
CA ILE A 86 2.19 -1.32 -0.53
C ILE A 86 0.72 -1.50 -0.18
N GLY A 87 0.08 -2.46 -0.80
CA GLY A 87 -1.23 -2.95 -0.39
C GLY A 87 -1.10 -4.30 0.28
N VAL A 88 -1.79 -4.48 1.39
CA VAL A 88 -1.84 -5.76 2.12
C VAL A 88 -3.30 -6.16 2.34
N PRO A 89 -3.64 -7.46 2.38
CA PRO A 89 -4.95 -7.88 2.82
C PRO A 89 -5.26 -7.28 4.20
N LEU A 90 -6.47 -6.80 4.42
CA LEU A 90 -6.88 -6.19 5.70
C LEU A 90 -6.63 -7.16 6.87
N GLU A 91 -6.85 -8.44 6.67
CA GLU A 91 -6.62 -9.51 7.64
C GLU A 91 -5.15 -9.68 8.06
N SER A 92 -4.22 -9.16 7.26
CA SER A 92 -2.79 -9.15 7.63
C SER A 92 -2.49 -8.24 8.81
N LEU A 93 -3.42 -7.35 9.15
CA LEU A 93 -3.34 -6.37 10.23
C LEU A 93 -4.18 -6.78 11.44
N SER A 94 -4.36 -8.09 11.65
CA SER A 94 -5.19 -8.64 12.75
C SER A 94 -4.71 -8.27 14.15
N MET A 95 -3.46 -7.84 14.31
CA MET A 95 -2.93 -7.33 15.58
C MET A 95 -3.39 -5.91 15.89
N ASP A 96 -3.83 -5.16 14.88
CA ASP A 96 -4.32 -3.80 15.04
C ASP A 96 -5.82 -3.80 15.38
N PRO A 97 -6.24 -3.24 16.53
CA PRO A 97 -7.65 -3.24 16.96
C PRO A 97 -8.57 -2.60 15.93
N TRP A 98 -8.17 -1.48 15.31
CA TRP A 98 -8.96 -0.77 14.30
C TRP A 98 -9.24 -1.65 13.06
N ALA A 99 -8.30 -2.53 12.68
CA ALA A 99 -8.52 -3.41 11.52
C ALA A 99 -9.61 -4.45 11.80
N ARG A 100 -9.65 -5.00 13.02
CA ARG A 100 -10.68 -5.96 13.45
C ARG A 100 -12.07 -5.33 13.58
N LEU A 101 -12.16 -4.02 13.81
CA LEU A 101 -13.41 -3.29 13.89
C LEU A 101 -13.99 -2.94 12.50
N ASP A 102 -13.20 -3.08 11.43
CA ASP A 102 -13.71 -2.85 10.08
C ASP A 102 -14.73 -3.91 9.69
N SER A 103 -15.89 -3.49 9.21
CA SER A 103 -17.00 -4.37 8.81
C SER A 103 -16.65 -5.38 7.70
N ASN A 104 -15.53 -5.18 7.00
CA ASN A 104 -15.00 -6.09 5.97
C ASN A 104 -13.92 -7.03 6.50
N PHE A 105 -13.47 -6.87 7.75
CA PHE A 105 -12.50 -7.78 8.33
C PHE A 105 -13.03 -9.23 8.34
N GLY A 106 -12.23 -10.17 7.88
CA GLY A 106 -12.60 -11.58 7.71
C GLY A 106 -13.27 -11.93 6.38
N LYS A 107 -13.71 -10.93 5.60
CA LYS A 107 -14.33 -11.17 4.27
C LYS A 107 -13.31 -11.38 3.16
N LYS A 108 -12.04 -11.07 3.40
CA LYS A 108 -10.92 -11.21 2.44
C LYS A 108 -11.14 -10.44 1.13
N ASN A 109 -11.94 -9.40 1.16
CA ASN A 109 -12.30 -8.59 0.00
C ASN A 109 -11.73 -7.16 0.03
N THR A 110 -10.83 -6.87 0.96
CA THR A 110 -10.31 -5.53 1.19
C THR A 110 -8.78 -5.53 1.22
N ILE A 111 -8.18 -4.64 0.42
CA ILE A 111 -6.76 -4.32 0.47
C ILE A 111 -6.57 -3.01 1.25
N TYR A 112 -5.75 -3.05 2.29
CA TYR A 112 -5.31 -1.87 3.01
C TYR A 112 -4.05 -1.29 2.38
N THR A 113 -4.05 0.01 2.09
CA THR A 113 -2.87 0.75 1.64
C THR A 113 -1.97 1.01 2.86
N TYR A 114 -1.01 0.09 3.09
CA TYR A 114 -0.11 0.12 4.24
C TYR A 114 0.85 1.30 4.21
N ALA A 115 1.39 1.60 3.03
CA ALA A 115 2.27 2.75 2.82
C ALA A 115 2.16 3.26 1.38
N PHE A 116 2.28 4.56 1.21
CA PHE A 116 2.34 5.22 -0.10
C PHE A 116 3.22 6.45 -0.03
N VAL A 117 4.31 6.47 -0.77
CA VAL A 117 5.28 7.57 -0.76
C VAL A 117 5.91 7.78 -2.13
N ILE A 118 6.13 9.05 -2.47
CA ILE A 118 7.07 9.52 -3.49
C ILE A 118 7.96 10.57 -2.84
N LEU A 119 9.26 10.44 -2.98
CA LEU A 119 10.25 11.38 -2.46
C LEU A 119 9.94 12.80 -2.90
N ARG A 120 10.20 13.77 -2.03
CA ARG A 120 9.80 15.17 -2.20
C ARG A 120 10.33 15.78 -3.49
N GLU A 121 11.58 15.50 -3.85
CA GLU A 121 12.24 15.99 -5.06
C GLU A 121 11.63 15.46 -6.37
N TYR A 122 10.86 14.36 -6.28
CA TYR A 122 10.14 13.76 -7.42
C TYR A 122 8.64 14.04 -7.43
N LYS A 123 8.15 14.86 -6.49
CA LYS A 123 6.75 15.30 -6.48
C LYS A 123 6.48 16.26 -7.66
N ARG A 124 5.20 16.47 -7.99
CA ARG A 124 4.71 17.32 -9.10
C ARG A 124 4.99 16.82 -10.51
N ASN A 125 5.64 15.67 -10.69
CA ASN A 125 5.85 15.02 -12.00
C ASN A 125 4.73 14.03 -12.38
N GLY A 126 3.64 13.99 -11.62
CA GLY A 126 2.55 13.04 -11.86
C GLY A 126 2.82 11.61 -11.38
N TYR A 127 4.01 11.30 -10.86
CA TYR A 127 4.45 9.96 -10.48
C TYR A 127 3.55 9.32 -9.42
N ALA A 128 3.15 10.08 -8.40
CA ALA A 128 2.22 9.60 -7.37
C ALA A 128 0.87 9.17 -7.98
N LYS A 129 0.34 9.96 -8.93
CA LYS A 129 -0.91 9.66 -9.64
C LYS A 129 -0.77 8.38 -10.48
N MET A 130 0.35 8.22 -11.19
CA MET A 130 0.61 7.03 -12.00
C MET A 130 0.74 5.79 -11.12
N LEU A 131 1.53 5.84 -10.05
CA LEU A 131 1.73 4.75 -9.11
C LEU A 131 0.41 4.32 -8.46
N LYS A 132 -0.40 5.28 -7.98
CA LYS A 132 -1.73 5.01 -7.43
C LYS A 132 -2.68 4.39 -8.44
N LYS A 133 -2.66 4.87 -9.70
CA LYS A 133 -3.49 4.32 -10.79
C LYS A 133 -3.13 2.86 -11.08
N VAL A 134 -1.84 2.54 -11.18
CA VAL A 134 -1.37 1.17 -11.40
C VAL A 134 -1.81 0.27 -10.25
N PHE A 135 -1.58 0.68 -9.01
CA PHE A 135 -1.99 -0.05 -7.82
C PHE A 135 -3.50 -0.36 -7.81
N LEU A 136 -4.35 0.65 -8.03
CA LEU A 136 -5.81 0.47 -8.05
C LEU A 136 -6.26 -0.44 -9.20
N ASN A 137 -5.64 -0.34 -10.38
CA ASN A 137 -5.96 -1.21 -11.49
C ASN A 137 -5.59 -2.67 -11.22
N TRP A 138 -4.49 -2.92 -10.51
CA TRP A 138 -4.12 -4.27 -10.10
C TRP A 138 -5.02 -4.83 -9.01
N ALA A 139 -5.44 -3.99 -8.06
CA ALA A 139 -6.42 -4.40 -7.06
C ALA A 139 -7.76 -4.82 -7.73
N ARG A 140 -8.24 -4.06 -8.74
CA ARG A 140 -9.46 -4.40 -9.51
C ARG A 140 -9.38 -5.72 -10.27
N LYS A 141 -8.19 -6.12 -10.71
CA LYS A 141 -7.99 -7.41 -11.41
C LYS A 141 -8.06 -8.63 -10.51
N LYS A 142 -8.11 -8.43 -9.20
CA LYS A 142 -8.35 -9.52 -8.25
C LYS A 142 -9.85 -9.65 -8.02
N ASP A 143 -10.49 -10.69 -8.58
CA ASP A 143 -11.95 -10.86 -8.59
C ASP A 143 -12.60 -10.82 -7.20
N HIS A 144 -11.87 -11.22 -6.16
CA HIS A 144 -12.37 -11.22 -4.78
C HIS A 144 -12.15 -9.90 -4.05
N ILE A 145 -11.45 -8.90 -4.65
CA ILE A 145 -11.21 -7.60 -4.00
C ILE A 145 -12.22 -6.58 -4.47
N ASP A 146 -13.03 -6.10 -3.54
CA ASP A 146 -14.05 -5.09 -3.76
C ASP A 146 -13.63 -3.70 -3.27
N TYR A 147 -12.74 -3.65 -2.26
CA TYR A 147 -12.41 -2.42 -1.56
C TYR A 147 -10.90 -2.20 -1.45
N VAL A 148 -10.52 -0.91 -1.49
CA VAL A 148 -9.22 -0.43 -1.03
C VAL A 148 -9.45 0.57 0.10
N THR A 149 -8.73 0.41 1.19
CA THR A 149 -8.82 1.27 2.37
C THR A 149 -7.43 1.79 2.78
N GLY A 150 -7.39 2.70 3.73
CA GLY A 150 -6.14 3.24 4.28
C GLY A 150 -6.40 4.43 5.19
N HIS A 151 -5.37 4.83 5.92
CA HIS A 151 -5.37 6.04 6.70
C HIS A 151 -4.68 7.17 5.94
N VAL A 152 -5.29 8.34 5.95
CA VAL A 152 -4.73 9.58 5.40
C VAL A 152 -4.98 10.72 6.35
N ARG A 153 -4.16 11.76 6.29
CA ARG A 153 -4.37 12.98 7.08
C ARG A 153 -5.76 13.55 6.82
N GLY A 154 -6.39 14.10 7.86
CA GLY A 154 -7.74 14.67 7.82
C GLY A 154 -7.94 15.64 6.65
N GLY A 155 -9.05 15.49 5.93
CA GLY A 155 -9.41 16.24 4.74
C GLY A 155 -8.81 15.76 3.42
N ILE A 156 -7.82 14.85 3.44
CA ILE A 156 -7.17 14.36 2.21
C ILE A 156 -8.10 13.45 1.41
N SER A 157 -8.93 12.65 2.07
CA SER A 157 -9.86 11.75 1.39
C SER A 157 -10.86 12.48 0.49
N ASN A 158 -11.22 13.72 0.82
CA ASN A 158 -12.13 14.57 0.03
C ASN A 158 -11.60 14.90 -1.38
N HIS A 159 -10.28 14.83 -1.57
CA HIS A 159 -9.65 15.06 -2.87
C HIS A 159 -9.53 13.79 -3.73
N PHE A 160 -9.94 12.65 -3.20
CA PHE A 160 -9.90 11.40 -3.95
C PHE A 160 -11.07 11.32 -4.93
N LYS A 161 -10.81 10.81 -6.14
CA LYS A 161 -11.83 10.55 -7.15
C LYS A 161 -12.40 9.14 -6.99
N GLY A 162 -13.66 8.96 -7.31
CA GLY A 162 -14.39 7.68 -7.26
C GLY A 162 -15.27 7.57 -6.02
N ASN A 163 -15.84 6.39 -5.79
CA ASN A 163 -16.73 6.16 -4.65
C ASN A 163 -15.89 5.95 -3.38
N ILE A 164 -15.80 7.00 -2.58
CA ILE A 164 -14.99 7.06 -1.36
C ILE A 164 -15.93 7.40 -0.20
N LYS A 165 -15.75 6.67 0.90
CA LYS A 165 -16.39 7.00 2.19
C LYS A 165 -15.32 7.14 3.25
N THR A 166 -15.37 8.18 4.06
CA THR A 166 -14.67 8.25 5.34
C THR A 166 -15.46 7.37 6.32
N ILE A 167 -14.80 6.35 6.85
CA ILE A 167 -15.41 5.37 7.76
C ILE A 167 -15.23 5.81 9.20
N ASP A 168 -14.07 6.39 9.51
CA ASP A 168 -13.72 6.83 10.87
C ASP A 168 -12.73 7.99 10.83
N GLN A 169 -12.67 8.75 11.92
CA GLN A 169 -11.67 9.80 12.17
C GLN A 169 -10.95 9.47 13.48
N ILE A 170 -9.64 9.44 13.42
CA ILE A 170 -8.80 9.05 14.54
C ILE A 170 -7.93 10.24 14.94
N GLU A 171 -8.15 10.73 16.14
CA GLU A 171 -7.31 11.75 16.76
C GLU A 171 -5.98 11.15 17.20
N ASN A 172 -4.92 11.95 17.11
CA ASN A 172 -3.58 11.57 17.55
C ASN A 172 -3.10 10.22 16.97
N TRP A 173 -3.35 9.98 15.66
CA TRP A 173 -2.90 8.76 14.98
C TRP A 173 -1.42 8.47 15.24
N GLN A 174 -1.11 7.28 15.77
CA GLN A 174 0.26 6.83 16.07
C GLN A 174 1.10 7.82 16.90
N GLY A 175 0.46 8.62 17.75
CA GLY A 175 1.13 9.61 18.59
C GLY A 175 1.63 10.85 17.84
N THR A 176 1.12 11.12 16.65
CA THR A 176 1.56 12.27 15.83
C THR A 176 0.92 13.60 16.21
N GLY A 177 -0.08 13.60 17.09
CA GLY A 177 -0.90 14.78 17.40
C GLY A 177 -1.80 15.24 16.26
N LYS A 178 -1.93 14.45 15.18
CA LYS A 178 -2.70 14.80 13.99
C LYS A 178 -3.93 13.94 13.87
N ILE A 179 -4.99 14.50 13.24
CA ILE A 179 -6.22 13.78 12.90
C ILE A 179 -5.97 13.03 11.58
N PHE A 180 -6.37 11.76 11.55
CA PHE A 180 -6.36 10.92 10.36
C PHE A 180 -7.76 10.42 10.06
N GLU A 181 -8.04 10.22 8.77
CA GLU A 181 -9.27 9.62 8.27
C GLU A 181 -8.99 8.18 7.83
N TYR A 182 -9.78 7.24 8.31
CA TYR A 182 -9.86 5.91 7.77
C TYR A 182 -10.88 5.91 6.63
N TYR A 183 -10.41 5.83 5.40
CA TYR A 183 -11.28 5.85 4.21
C TYR A 183 -11.45 4.47 3.61
N ARG A 184 -12.57 4.27 2.92
CA ARG A 184 -12.84 3.10 2.09
C ARG A 184 -13.20 3.54 0.68
N ARG A 185 -12.57 2.93 -0.31
CA ARG A 185 -12.85 3.09 -1.74
C ARG A 185 -13.50 1.83 -2.27
N GLU A 186 -14.63 1.94 -2.91
CA GLU A 186 -15.20 0.88 -3.74
C GLU A 186 -14.44 0.84 -5.07
N LEU A 187 -13.97 -0.36 -5.47
CA LEU A 187 -13.20 -0.53 -6.70
C LEU A 187 -14.10 -0.63 -7.94
N ASP A 188 -15.19 -1.38 -7.83
CA ASP A 188 -16.20 -1.56 -8.87
C ASP A 188 -17.59 -1.55 -8.22
N PRO A 189 -18.22 -0.36 -8.15
CA PRO A 189 -19.55 -0.25 -7.55
C PRO A 189 -20.60 -1.13 -8.22
N GLU A 190 -20.54 -1.28 -9.55
CA GLU A 190 -21.55 -2.05 -10.29
C GLU A 190 -21.47 -3.55 -9.95
N LYS A 191 -20.26 -4.08 -9.73
CA LYS A 191 -20.04 -5.45 -9.30
C LYS A 191 -20.60 -5.68 -7.89
N ILE A 192 -20.27 -4.78 -6.95
CA ILE A 192 -20.69 -4.89 -5.55
C ILE A 192 -22.21 -4.91 -5.41
N TYR A 193 -22.92 -4.08 -6.18
CA TYR A 193 -24.39 -4.03 -6.14
C TYR A 193 -25.05 -5.21 -6.85
N ARG A 194 -24.44 -5.81 -7.87
CA ARG A 194 -24.95 -7.02 -8.53
C ARG A 194 -24.95 -8.23 -7.61
N ASP A 195 -23.90 -8.38 -6.81
CA ASP A 195 -23.70 -9.53 -5.93
C ASP A 195 -24.39 -9.36 -4.55
N SER A 196 -24.99 -8.21 -4.30
CA SER A 196 -25.78 -7.97 -3.08
C SER A 196 -27.10 -8.72 -3.16
N PRO A 197 -27.48 -9.54 -2.16
CA PRO A 197 -28.78 -10.21 -2.14
C PRO A 197 -29.87 -9.15 -2.21
N LYS A 198 -30.75 -9.24 -3.23
CA LYS A 198 -31.93 -8.37 -3.33
C LYS A 198 -32.73 -8.54 -2.03
N LYS A 199 -32.79 -7.46 -1.23
CA LYS A 199 -33.73 -7.42 -0.09
C LYS A 199 -35.15 -7.66 -0.64
N ARG A 200 -35.71 -8.82 -0.29
CA ARG A 200 -37.14 -9.12 -0.48
C ARG A 200 -37.95 -8.40 0.58
#